data_414b76afc6065f046b039ac0a93e7499
#
_entry.id   414b76afc6065f046b039ac0a93e7499
#
_cell.length_a   1.000
_cell.length_b   1.000
_cell.length_c   1.000
_cell.angle_alpha   90.00
_cell.angle_beta   90.00
_cell.angle_gamma   90.00
#
_symmetry.space_group_name_H-M   'P 1'
#
loop_
_entity.id
_entity.type
_entity.pdbx_description
1 polymer ?
#
loop_
_entity_poly.entity_id
_entity_poly.type
_entity_poly.pdbx_seq_one_letter_code
_entity_poly.pdbx_strand_id
1 'polypeptide(L)'
;MDATRNSLSANLRERVRAFLATRLQPDSHLWVGLSGGCDSVVLLHVLSRLGLGRISAIHVHHGLSPNADAWAEFCSDFCQRLAVPLTIRHVTLDASSGYGLEASARAARYAAYAECDGDCPLLAQHRGDHAETVLFNLLRGTGVTGAA
;
A
#
# COMPACT_ATOMS: atom_id res chain seq x y z
N MET A 1 24.63 -20.56 -2.95
CA MET A 1 23.29 -20.01 -3.22
C MET A 1 23.04 -18.60 -2.65
N ASP A 2 23.97 -18.06 -1.86
CA ASP A 2 23.76 -16.78 -1.14
C ASP A 2 24.15 -15.51 -1.93
N ALA A 3 25.14 -15.58 -2.79
CA ALA A 3 25.65 -14.42 -3.52
C ALA A 3 24.65 -13.82 -4.53
N THR A 4 23.88 -14.66 -5.22
CA THR A 4 22.90 -14.22 -6.23
C THR A 4 21.69 -13.54 -5.56
N ARG A 5 21.26 -14.05 -4.42
CA ARG A 5 20.15 -13.47 -3.62
C ARG A 5 20.53 -12.10 -3.06
N ASN A 6 21.77 -11.95 -2.63
CA ASN A 6 22.30 -10.70 -2.08
C ASN A 6 22.48 -9.63 -3.19
N SER A 7 22.85 -10.02 -4.40
CA SER A 7 22.96 -9.10 -5.53
C SER A 7 21.61 -8.59 -6.04
N LEU A 8 20.57 -9.44 -6.06
CA LEU A 8 19.22 -9.05 -6.47
C LEU A 8 18.59 -8.08 -5.47
N SER A 9 18.73 -8.33 -4.17
CA SER A 9 18.23 -7.43 -3.13
C SER A 9 18.97 -6.09 -3.08
N ALA A 10 20.26 -6.08 -3.35
CA ALA A 10 21.07 -4.86 -3.47
C ALA A 10 20.64 -4.04 -4.69
N ASN A 11 20.42 -4.69 -5.83
CA ASN A 11 19.95 -4.04 -7.06
C ASN A 11 18.55 -3.42 -6.88
N LEU A 12 17.62 -4.14 -6.23
CA LEU A 12 16.28 -3.60 -5.97
C LEU A 12 16.34 -2.35 -5.10
N ARG A 13 17.10 -2.39 -4.01
CA ARG A 13 17.25 -1.24 -3.11
C ARG A 13 17.86 -0.02 -3.83
N GLU A 14 18.89 -0.24 -4.64
CA GLU A 14 19.52 0.83 -5.41
C GLU A 14 18.55 1.46 -6.42
N ARG A 15 17.78 0.65 -7.15
CA ARG A 15 16.77 1.13 -8.09
C ARG A 15 15.67 1.92 -7.41
N VAL A 16 15.18 1.46 -6.26
CA VAL A 16 14.16 2.17 -5.48
C VAL A 16 14.74 3.49 -4.95
N ARG A 17 15.97 3.48 -4.43
CA ARG A 17 16.66 4.68 -3.97
C ARG A 17 16.79 5.71 -5.09
N ALA A 18 17.32 5.31 -6.25
CA ALA A 18 17.49 6.19 -7.39
C ALA A 18 16.16 6.78 -7.88
N PHE A 19 15.10 5.95 -7.92
CA PHE A 19 13.76 6.41 -8.30
C PHE A 19 13.21 7.45 -7.33
N LEU A 20 13.36 7.25 -6.03
CA LEU A 20 12.86 8.15 -5.00
C LEU A 20 13.70 9.43 -4.91
N ALA A 21 15.01 9.34 -5.04
CA ALA A 21 15.92 10.49 -4.93
C ALA A 21 15.61 11.61 -5.94
N THR A 22 15.00 11.28 -7.08
CA THR A 22 14.58 12.27 -8.08
C THR A 22 13.20 12.90 -7.81
N ARG A 23 12.47 12.42 -6.80
CA ARG A 23 11.07 12.77 -6.53
C ARG A 23 10.80 13.29 -5.14
N LEU A 24 11.71 13.01 -4.21
CA LEU A 24 11.54 13.35 -2.81
C LEU A 24 12.44 14.49 -2.41
N GLN A 25 11.94 15.33 -1.50
CA GLN A 25 12.77 16.26 -0.76
C GLN A 25 13.45 15.51 0.40
N PRO A 26 14.59 16.02 0.92
CA PRO A 26 15.33 15.35 1.99
C PRO A 26 14.50 15.05 3.25
N ASP A 27 13.52 15.90 3.57
CA ASP A 27 12.68 15.80 4.75
C ASP A 27 11.29 15.22 4.48
N SER A 28 11.05 14.69 3.27
CA SER A 28 9.75 14.12 2.89
C SER A 28 9.33 13.02 3.87
N HIS A 29 8.05 13.07 4.26
CA HIS A 29 7.40 12.00 5.01
C HIS A 29 6.70 11.04 4.05
N LEU A 30 7.21 9.82 3.97
CA LEU A 30 6.65 8.75 3.16
C LEU A 30 5.67 7.94 4.00
N TRP A 31 4.52 7.60 3.45
CA TRP A 31 3.69 6.59 4.06
C TRP A 31 3.35 5.46 3.09
N VAL A 32 3.30 4.25 3.61
CA VAL A 32 3.10 3.02 2.83
C VAL A 32 1.77 2.41 3.18
N GLY A 33 0.94 2.17 2.16
CA GLY A 33 -0.27 1.36 2.31
C GLY A 33 0.12 -0.11 2.52
N LEU A 34 -0.03 -0.61 3.74
CA LEU A 34 0.36 -1.95 4.14
C LEU A 34 -0.87 -2.86 4.22
N SER A 35 -1.11 -3.66 3.19
CA SER A 35 -2.24 -4.59 3.15
C SER A 35 -1.99 -5.91 3.89
N GLY A 36 -0.73 -6.22 4.23
CA GLY A 36 -0.30 -7.53 4.72
C GLY A 36 0.05 -8.51 3.60
N GLY A 37 -0.23 -8.17 2.34
CA GLY A 37 0.20 -8.95 1.18
C GLY A 37 1.69 -8.80 0.89
N CYS A 38 2.26 -9.78 0.18
CA CYS A 38 3.69 -9.89 -0.11
C CYS A 38 4.30 -8.59 -0.64
N ASP A 39 3.67 -7.95 -1.62
CA ASP A 39 4.22 -6.79 -2.30
C ASP A 39 4.32 -5.57 -1.38
N SER A 40 3.29 -5.31 -0.57
CA SER A 40 3.29 -4.21 0.41
C SER A 40 4.30 -4.43 1.53
N VAL A 41 4.46 -5.68 1.97
CA VAL A 41 5.45 -6.09 2.97
C VAL A 41 6.88 -5.90 2.43
N VAL A 42 7.15 -6.34 1.20
CA VAL A 42 8.45 -6.15 0.54
C VAL A 42 8.76 -4.68 0.34
N LEU A 43 7.77 -3.89 -0.13
CA LEU A 43 7.93 -2.45 -0.32
C LEU A 43 8.34 -1.77 1.00
N LEU A 44 7.59 -1.99 2.07
CA LEU A 44 7.88 -1.39 3.38
C LEU A 44 9.25 -1.83 3.91
N HIS A 45 9.59 -3.13 3.76
CA HIS A 45 10.90 -3.64 4.16
C HIS A 45 12.05 -2.96 3.41
N VAL A 46 11.93 -2.82 2.09
CA VAL A 46 12.96 -2.15 1.28
C VAL A 46 13.11 -0.70 1.71
N LEU A 47 12.01 0.04 1.83
CA LEU A 47 12.02 1.45 2.21
C LEU A 47 12.64 1.68 3.59
N SER A 48 12.30 0.85 4.59
CA SER A 48 12.86 0.95 5.95
C SER A 48 14.38 0.80 6.00
N ARG A 49 14.99 0.19 4.94
CA ARG A 49 16.43 -0.03 4.82
C ARG A 49 17.16 1.02 4.00
N LEU A 50 16.43 1.97 3.39
CA LEU A 50 17.05 2.99 2.52
C LEU A 50 17.54 4.22 3.29
N GLY A 51 17.07 4.46 4.51
CA GLY A 51 17.41 5.65 5.29
C GLY A 51 16.93 6.95 4.62
N LEU A 52 15.81 6.89 3.89
CA LEU A 52 15.21 8.03 3.20
C LEU A 52 14.10 8.62 4.06
N GLY A 53 14.31 9.81 4.62
CA GLY A 53 13.29 10.59 5.30
C GLY A 53 12.57 9.86 6.45
N ARG A 54 11.37 10.34 6.76
CA ARG A 54 10.47 9.69 7.72
C ARG A 54 9.56 8.71 6.99
N ILE A 55 9.42 7.51 7.52
CA ILE A 55 8.57 6.45 6.96
C ILE A 55 7.52 6.06 8.00
N SER A 56 6.27 5.97 7.58
CA SER A 56 5.17 5.38 8.35
C SER A 56 4.37 4.41 7.49
N ALA A 57 3.55 3.59 8.11
CA ALA A 57 2.65 2.67 7.42
C ALA A 57 1.21 2.89 7.84
N ILE A 58 0.29 2.60 6.94
CA ILE A 58 -1.14 2.56 7.22
C ILE A 58 -1.71 1.21 6.79
N HIS A 59 -2.43 0.56 7.69
CA HIS A 59 -3.25 -0.62 7.41
C HIS A 59 -4.71 -0.25 7.49
N VAL A 60 -5.49 -0.59 6.45
CA VAL A 60 -6.94 -0.34 6.44
C VAL A 60 -7.66 -1.65 6.72
N HIS A 61 -8.31 -1.70 7.87
CA HIS A 61 -9.07 -2.85 8.36
C HIS A 61 -10.53 -2.73 7.92
N HIS A 62 -10.95 -3.55 6.98
CA HIS A 62 -12.30 -3.50 6.40
C HIS A 62 -13.33 -4.35 7.15
N GLY A 63 -12.92 -5.25 8.03
CA GLY A 63 -13.80 -6.18 8.73
C GLY A 63 -14.48 -7.25 7.85
N LEU A 64 -14.09 -7.36 6.57
CA LEU A 64 -14.76 -8.26 5.60
C LEU A 64 -14.32 -9.71 5.71
N SER A 65 -13.10 -9.94 6.13
CA SER A 65 -12.53 -11.28 6.23
C SER A 65 -12.54 -11.73 7.68
N PRO A 66 -12.80 -13.01 7.93
CA PRO A 66 -12.61 -13.58 9.28
C PRO A 66 -11.14 -13.49 9.75
N ASN A 67 -10.21 -13.27 8.84
CA ASN A 67 -8.79 -13.12 9.14
C ASN A 67 -8.35 -11.64 9.22
N ALA A 68 -9.27 -10.67 9.18
CA ALA A 68 -8.92 -9.25 9.14
C ALA A 68 -8.11 -8.81 10.37
N ASP A 69 -8.49 -9.29 11.56
CA ASP A 69 -7.77 -9.03 12.81
C ASP A 69 -6.37 -9.65 12.80
N ALA A 70 -6.22 -10.88 12.31
CA ALA A 70 -4.93 -11.55 12.20
C ALA A 70 -3.99 -10.82 11.22
N TRP A 71 -4.53 -10.24 10.16
CA TRP A 71 -3.72 -9.40 9.23
C TRP A 71 -3.31 -8.07 9.87
N ALA A 72 -4.17 -7.45 10.64
CA ALA A 72 -3.83 -6.23 11.37
C ALA A 72 -2.74 -6.49 12.42
N GLU A 73 -2.84 -7.60 13.15
CA GLU A 73 -1.82 -8.07 14.10
C GLU A 73 -0.49 -8.32 13.40
N PHE A 74 -0.49 -9.08 12.29
CA PHE A 74 0.70 -9.30 11.47
C PHE A 74 1.35 -7.98 11.02
N CYS A 75 0.56 -7.02 10.53
CA CYS A 75 1.07 -5.71 10.12
C CYS A 75 1.70 -4.95 11.30
N SER A 76 1.09 -5.04 12.47
CA SER A 76 1.59 -4.42 13.71
C SER A 76 2.94 -5.00 14.12
N ASP A 77 3.04 -6.33 14.20
CA ASP A 77 4.29 -7.02 14.53
C ASP A 77 5.39 -6.75 13.51
N PHE A 78 5.04 -6.71 12.24
CA PHE A 78 5.99 -6.44 11.17
C PHE A 78 6.54 -5.00 11.27
N CYS A 79 5.68 -4.01 11.45
CA CYS A 79 6.08 -2.62 11.64
C CYS A 79 6.92 -2.43 12.91
N GLN A 80 6.56 -3.08 14.00
CA GLN A 80 7.34 -3.05 15.24
C GLN A 80 8.76 -3.54 15.02
N ARG A 81 8.94 -4.69 14.32
CA ARG A 81 10.28 -5.22 13.98
C ARG A 81 11.11 -4.29 13.10
N LEU A 82 10.47 -3.49 12.28
CA LEU A 82 11.13 -2.50 11.41
C LEU A 82 11.32 -1.14 12.09
N ALA A 83 10.80 -0.94 13.30
CA ALA A 83 10.73 0.35 13.97
C ALA A 83 10.02 1.42 13.12
N VAL A 84 8.98 1.04 12.38
CA VAL A 84 8.16 1.92 11.54
C VAL A 84 6.83 2.17 12.24
N PRO A 85 6.41 3.43 12.44
CA PRO A 85 5.10 3.76 12.97
C PRO A 85 3.99 3.19 12.08
N LEU A 86 2.97 2.57 12.69
CA LEU A 86 1.79 2.04 12.00
C LEU A 86 0.52 2.72 12.50
N THR A 87 -0.31 3.14 11.57
CA THR A 87 -1.70 3.54 11.82
C THR A 87 -2.63 2.46 11.30
N ILE A 88 -3.51 1.93 12.15
CA ILE A 88 -4.59 1.03 11.74
C ILE A 88 -5.88 1.84 11.65
N ARG A 89 -6.50 1.87 10.47
CA ARG A 89 -7.78 2.52 10.22
C ARG A 89 -8.88 1.48 10.05
N HIS A 90 -9.82 1.45 10.98
CA HIS A 90 -11.03 0.65 10.85
C HIS A 90 -12.03 1.40 9.99
N VAL A 91 -12.50 0.79 8.92
CA VAL A 91 -13.49 1.37 8.01
C VAL A 91 -14.74 0.53 8.00
N THR A 92 -15.89 1.21 8.01
CA THR A 92 -17.20 0.57 7.84
C THR A 92 -17.56 0.67 6.37
N LEU A 93 -17.93 -0.47 5.77
CA LEU A 93 -18.33 -0.51 4.38
C LEU A 93 -19.84 -0.32 4.25
N ASP A 94 -20.23 0.54 3.34
CA ASP A 94 -21.63 0.68 2.97
C ASP A 94 -22.02 -0.41 1.96
N ALA A 95 -22.64 -1.47 2.46
CA ALA A 95 -23.15 -2.56 1.65
C ALA A 95 -24.32 -2.14 0.73
N SER A 96 -24.94 -0.98 1.00
CA SER A 96 -26.08 -0.46 0.24
C SER A 96 -25.70 0.38 -0.97
N SER A 97 -24.42 0.66 -1.18
CA SER A 97 -23.93 1.59 -2.20
C SER A 97 -24.15 1.18 -3.67
N GLY A 98 -24.72 0.00 -3.93
CA GLY A 98 -25.00 -0.50 -5.29
C GLY A 98 -23.78 -0.80 -6.17
N TYR A 99 -22.58 -0.38 -5.76
CA TYR A 99 -21.34 -0.56 -6.52
C TYR A 99 -20.62 -1.90 -6.25
N GLY A 100 -21.15 -2.69 -5.32
CA GLY A 100 -20.54 -3.93 -4.87
C GLY A 100 -19.49 -3.73 -3.76
N LEU A 101 -19.28 -4.80 -3.00
CA LEU A 101 -18.47 -4.78 -1.78
C LEU A 101 -17.00 -4.41 -2.03
N GLU A 102 -16.45 -4.85 -3.15
CA GLU A 102 -15.04 -4.58 -3.51
C GLU A 102 -14.82 -3.11 -3.86
N ALA A 103 -15.72 -2.49 -4.62
CA ALA A 103 -15.66 -1.07 -4.95
C ALA A 103 -15.82 -0.21 -3.70
N SER A 104 -16.73 -0.58 -2.79
CA SER A 104 -16.89 0.10 -1.49
C SER A 104 -15.64 -0.02 -0.63
N ALA A 105 -15.02 -1.19 -0.57
CA ALA A 105 -13.77 -1.40 0.15
C ALA A 105 -12.61 -0.58 -0.44
N ARG A 106 -12.54 -0.49 -1.77
CA ARG A 106 -11.56 0.34 -2.47
C ARG A 106 -11.76 1.82 -2.14
N ALA A 107 -12.99 2.33 -2.24
CA ALA A 107 -13.31 3.73 -1.93
C ALA A 107 -12.98 4.08 -0.48
N ALA A 108 -13.37 3.23 0.48
CA ALA A 108 -13.06 3.40 1.89
C ALA A 108 -11.55 3.42 2.16
N ARG A 109 -10.79 2.59 1.45
CA ARG A 109 -9.32 2.57 1.53
C ARG A 109 -8.71 3.88 1.06
N TYR A 110 -9.12 4.41 -0.08
CA TYR A 110 -8.61 5.67 -0.58
C TYR A 110 -9.03 6.86 0.29
N ALA A 111 -10.24 6.83 0.86
CA ALA A 111 -10.66 7.84 1.85
C ALA A 111 -9.74 7.82 3.09
N ALA A 112 -9.43 6.63 3.61
CA ALA A 112 -8.50 6.49 4.73
C ALA A 112 -7.08 6.97 4.38
N TYR A 113 -6.64 6.78 3.15
CA TYR A 113 -5.33 7.26 2.67
C TYR A 113 -5.30 8.79 2.53
N ALA A 114 -6.40 9.42 2.14
CA ALA A 114 -6.50 10.87 2.02
C ALA A 114 -6.40 11.60 3.38
N GLU A 115 -6.66 10.89 4.48
CA GLU A 115 -6.51 11.42 5.84
C GLU A 115 -5.10 11.27 6.40
N CYS A 116 -4.17 10.67 5.66
CA CYS A 116 -2.81 10.46 6.13
C CYS A 116 -1.99 11.74 6.04
N ASP A 117 -1.32 12.07 7.12
CA ASP A 117 -0.31 13.12 7.14
C ASP A 117 0.98 12.60 6.50
N GLY A 118 1.35 13.16 5.35
CA GLY A 118 2.58 12.79 4.67
C GLY A 118 2.62 13.32 3.23
N ASP A 119 3.83 13.50 2.75
CA ASP A 119 4.06 14.16 1.46
C ASP A 119 3.90 13.21 0.27
N CYS A 120 4.14 11.91 0.49
CA CYS A 120 4.18 10.95 -0.60
C CYS A 120 3.59 9.58 -0.20
N PRO A 121 2.44 9.21 -0.77
CA PRO A 121 1.89 7.87 -0.66
C PRO A 121 2.65 6.87 -1.53
N LEU A 122 2.95 5.71 -0.98
CA LEU A 122 3.56 4.61 -1.69
C LEU A 122 2.68 3.36 -1.58
N LEU A 123 2.16 2.92 -2.69
CA LEU A 123 1.30 1.76 -2.79
C LEU A 123 1.96 0.68 -3.64
N ALA A 124 1.98 -0.55 -3.14
CA ALA A 124 2.47 -1.70 -3.89
C ALA A 124 1.36 -2.22 -4.80
N GLN A 125 1.06 -1.48 -5.88
CA GLN A 125 0.07 -1.86 -6.88
C GLN A 125 0.77 -2.12 -8.21
N HIS A 126 0.36 -3.18 -8.90
CA HIS A 126 0.87 -3.50 -10.22
C HIS A 126 0.13 -2.72 -11.31
N ARG A 127 0.82 -2.42 -12.42
CA ARG A 127 0.16 -1.87 -13.61
C ARG A 127 -0.94 -2.80 -14.13
N GLY A 128 -0.78 -4.13 -13.96
CA GLY A 128 -1.78 -5.12 -14.30
C GLY A 128 -3.09 -4.91 -13.54
N ASP A 129 -3.02 -4.64 -12.24
CA ASP A 129 -4.21 -4.41 -11.40
C ASP A 129 -5.01 -3.19 -11.88
N HIS A 130 -4.33 -2.15 -12.34
CA HIS A 130 -4.97 -0.99 -12.95
C HIS A 130 -5.62 -1.34 -14.28
N ALA A 131 -4.93 -2.08 -15.14
CA ALA A 131 -5.46 -2.49 -16.44
C ALA A 131 -6.68 -3.41 -16.28
N GLU A 132 -6.63 -4.36 -15.37
CA GLU A 132 -7.77 -5.24 -15.04
C GLU A 132 -8.95 -4.43 -14.48
N THR A 133 -8.70 -3.47 -13.59
CA THR A 133 -9.73 -2.59 -13.04
C THR A 133 -10.37 -1.74 -14.14
N VAL A 134 -9.59 -1.15 -15.03
CA VAL A 134 -10.08 -0.37 -16.17
C VAL A 134 -10.92 -1.25 -17.10
N LEU A 135 -10.42 -2.42 -17.46
CA LEU A 135 -11.13 -3.36 -18.32
C LEU A 135 -12.45 -3.81 -17.69
N PHE A 136 -12.43 -4.15 -16.41
CA PHE A 136 -13.64 -4.55 -15.68
C PHE A 136 -14.68 -3.42 -15.63
N ASN A 137 -14.28 -2.18 -15.38
CA ASN A 137 -15.17 -1.02 -15.37
C ASN A 137 -15.75 -0.73 -16.76
N LEU A 138 -14.95 -0.86 -17.81
CA LEU A 138 -15.40 -0.70 -19.19
C LEU A 138 -16.45 -1.77 -19.56
N LEU A 139 -16.20 -3.04 -19.19
CA LEU A 139 -17.15 -4.13 -19.44
C LEU A 139 -18.48 -3.97 -18.69
N ARG A 140 -18.47 -3.31 -17.54
CA ARG A 140 -19.68 -2.98 -16.76
C ARG A 140 -20.39 -1.71 -17.23
N GLY A 141 -19.87 -1.00 -18.21
CA GLY A 141 -20.48 0.23 -18.75
C GLY A 141 -20.40 1.45 -17.83
N THR A 142 -19.49 1.46 -16.85
CA THR A 142 -19.31 2.60 -15.93
C THR A 142 -18.55 3.77 -16.53
N GLY A 143 -18.07 3.65 -17.75
CA GLY A 143 -17.37 4.71 -18.48
C GLY A 143 -16.00 5.08 -17.91
N VAL A 144 -15.41 6.15 -18.46
CA VAL A 144 -14.04 6.60 -18.10
C VAL A 144 -13.96 7.16 -16.67
N THR A 145 -15.04 7.72 -16.15
CA THR A 145 -15.12 8.27 -14.80
C THR A 145 -15.09 7.20 -13.70
N GLY A 146 -15.43 5.97 -14.01
CA GLY A 146 -15.31 4.84 -13.08
C GLY A 146 -13.96 4.12 -13.17
N ALA A 147 -13.07 4.55 -14.06
CA ALA A 147 -11.76 3.94 -14.29
C ALA A 147 -10.59 4.74 -13.67
N ALA A 148 -10.89 5.88 -13.07
CA ALA A 148 -9.92 6.77 -12.43
C ALA A 148 -9.75 6.44 -10.94
#